data_7bc599f944ef4ea13ce26d7c7409b0ae
#
_entry.id   7bc599f944ef4ea13ce26d7c7409b0ae
#
_cell.length_a   1.000
_cell.length_b   1.000
_cell.length_c   1.000
_cell.angle_alpha   90.00
_cell.angle_beta   90.00
_cell.angle_gamma   90.00
#
_symmetry.space_group_name_H-M   'P 1'
#
loop_
_entity.id
_entity.type
_entity.pdbx_description
1 polymer ?
#
loop_
_entity_poly.entity_id
_entity_poly.type
_entity_poly.pdbx_seq_one_letter_code
_entity_poly.pdbx_strand_id
1 'polypeptide(L)'
;ADMCCDSAHKTLPVLTGGAYLHLSDDMVKIFPRAQVKKAMSLFGSTSPSYLILQSLDKANELLANGLPERIRDAADSQALFNGYFTEEAGHTLTGNEPLKITVRCKPSGYTGTELAEILRNEHVECEFCDPDYLVLMRSVMGDFWRAMPWERVLLMLKKRSPIDDAPPMFQRPERVMRIREAVMAESETVSAKESLGRVLAGVTVGCPPAVPIVVSGERIDAHALHCFEYYGISHVDVVKE
;
A
#
# COMPACT_ATOMS: atom_id res chain seq x y z
N ALA A 1 -8.53 6.42 -18.57
CA ALA A 1 -7.26 7.13 -18.30
C ALA A 1 -6.46 7.25 -19.59
N ASP A 2 -5.77 8.37 -19.78
CA ASP A 2 -4.98 8.61 -20.99
C ASP A 2 -3.59 7.96 -20.86
N MET A 3 -3.04 7.96 -19.67
CA MET A 3 -1.79 7.29 -19.30
C MET A 3 -1.95 6.67 -17.91
N CYS A 4 -1.37 5.48 -17.72
CA CYS A 4 -1.35 4.79 -16.44
C CYS A 4 0.00 4.09 -16.23
N CYS A 5 0.55 4.19 -15.02
CA CYS A 5 1.73 3.45 -14.63
C CYS A 5 1.34 2.43 -13.57
N ASP A 6 1.49 1.15 -13.88
CA ASP A 6 1.08 0.05 -13.02
C ASP A 6 2.29 -0.70 -12.47
N SER A 7 2.30 -0.91 -11.16
CA SER A 7 3.28 -1.76 -10.47
C SER A 7 2.98 -3.23 -10.76
N ALA A 8 3.52 -3.76 -11.85
CA ALA A 8 3.27 -5.14 -12.28
C ALA A 8 3.61 -6.17 -11.19
N HIS A 9 4.66 -5.92 -10.41
CA HIS A 9 5.14 -6.82 -9.35
C HIS A 9 4.17 -6.95 -8.14
N LYS A 10 3.13 -6.10 -8.07
CA LYS A 10 2.15 -6.20 -6.97
C LYS A 10 1.05 -7.22 -7.21
N THR A 11 0.74 -7.52 -8.46
CA THR A 11 -0.36 -8.45 -8.81
C THR A 11 0.09 -9.55 -9.77
N LEU A 12 0.97 -9.22 -10.71
CA LEU A 12 1.50 -10.17 -11.68
C LEU A 12 2.77 -10.86 -11.13
N PRO A 13 3.13 -12.04 -11.65
CA PRO A 13 4.33 -12.76 -11.26
C PRO A 13 5.61 -12.10 -11.84
N VAL A 14 5.84 -10.87 -11.42
CA VAL A 14 6.96 -10.01 -11.84
C VAL A 14 7.84 -9.71 -10.65
N LEU A 15 9.15 -9.66 -10.87
CA LEU A 15 10.11 -9.29 -9.82
C LEU A 15 9.91 -7.84 -9.39
N THR A 16 10.16 -7.58 -8.10
CA THR A 16 10.03 -6.25 -7.49
C THR A 16 10.78 -5.18 -8.29
N GLY A 17 10.09 -4.07 -8.56
CA GLY A 17 10.56 -2.97 -9.40
C GLY A 17 10.06 -3.02 -10.84
N GLY A 18 9.44 -4.14 -11.28
CA GLY A 18 8.81 -4.21 -12.59
C GLY A 18 7.50 -3.43 -12.65
N ALA A 19 7.34 -2.61 -13.69
CA ALA A 19 6.16 -1.80 -13.93
C ALA A 19 5.86 -1.69 -15.43
N TYR A 20 4.61 -1.37 -15.76
CA TYR A 20 4.18 -1.04 -17.10
C TYR A 20 3.73 0.41 -17.18
N LEU A 21 4.07 1.07 -18.27
CA LEU A 21 3.47 2.35 -18.66
C LEU A 21 2.49 2.11 -19.82
N HIS A 22 1.22 2.29 -19.56
CA HIS A 22 0.15 2.17 -20.54
C HIS A 22 -0.18 3.54 -21.12
N LEU A 23 -0.47 3.57 -22.43
CA LEU A 23 -0.90 4.76 -23.15
C LEU A 23 -2.15 4.39 -23.97
N SER A 24 -3.18 5.22 -23.93
CA SER A 24 -4.33 5.09 -24.81
C SER A 24 -3.92 5.38 -26.26
N ASP A 25 -4.71 4.89 -27.21
CA ASP A 25 -4.47 5.15 -28.64
C ASP A 25 -4.51 6.64 -28.97
N ASP A 26 -5.35 7.41 -28.27
CA ASP A 26 -5.41 8.86 -28.46
C ASP A 26 -4.17 9.56 -27.90
N MET A 27 -3.66 9.08 -26.77
CA MET A 27 -2.41 9.61 -26.20
C MET A 27 -1.20 9.32 -27.09
N VAL A 28 -1.15 8.15 -27.73
CA VAL A 28 -0.08 7.81 -28.70
C VAL A 28 -0.08 8.72 -29.93
N LYS A 29 -1.25 9.27 -30.32
CA LYS A 29 -1.34 10.27 -31.41
C LYS A 29 -0.72 11.62 -30.99
N ILE A 30 -0.87 12.00 -29.72
CA ILE A 30 -0.33 13.25 -29.17
C ILE A 30 1.15 13.10 -28.82
N PHE A 31 1.48 12.01 -28.14
CA PHE A 31 2.85 11.66 -27.71
C PHE A 31 3.27 10.33 -28.33
N PRO A 32 3.94 10.34 -29.48
CA PRO A 32 4.42 9.12 -30.13
C PRO A 32 5.29 8.28 -29.18
N ARG A 33 5.17 6.97 -29.24
CA ARG A 33 5.91 6.02 -28.37
C ARG A 33 7.41 6.30 -28.29
N ALA A 34 8.02 6.75 -29.39
CA ALA A 34 9.43 7.10 -29.43
C ALA A 34 9.76 8.30 -28.55
N GLN A 35 8.85 9.31 -28.48
CA GLN A 35 9.01 10.47 -27.63
C GLN A 35 8.86 10.08 -26.14
N VAL A 36 7.91 9.22 -25.82
CA VAL A 36 7.73 8.69 -24.45
C VAL A 36 8.97 7.92 -24.02
N LYS A 37 9.50 7.01 -24.87
CA LYS A 37 10.75 6.29 -24.57
C LYS A 37 11.92 7.25 -24.35
N LYS A 38 12.05 8.31 -25.17
CA LYS A 38 13.08 9.34 -24.99
C LYS A 38 12.94 10.06 -23.64
N ALA A 39 11.73 10.43 -23.25
CA ALA A 39 11.46 11.05 -21.96
C ALA A 39 11.80 10.11 -20.79
N MET A 40 11.41 8.86 -20.86
CA MET A 40 11.77 7.84 -19.86
C MET A 40 13.28 7.67 -19.73
N SER A 41 14.03 7.71 -20.83
CA SER A 41 15.50 7.56 -20.82
C SER A 41 16.25 8.70 -20.15
N LEU A 42 15.62 9.86 -19.91
CA LEU A 42 16.22 10.97 -19.16
C LEU A 42 16.36 10.64 -17.65
N PHE A 43 15.51 9.78 -17.13
CA PHE A 43 15.45 9.43 -15.70
C PHE A 43 15.71 7.94 -15.46
N GLY A 44 15.64 7.12 -16.51
CA GLY A 44 15.85 5.69 -16.42
C GLY A 44 17.32 5.32 -16.29
N SER A 45 17.57 4.15 -15.68
CA SER A 45 18.91 3.58 -15.60
C SER A 45 19.42 3.18 -16.99
N THR A 46 20.70 3.41 -17.28
CA THR A 46 21.40 2.88 -18.47
C THR A 46 21.76 1.39 -18.31
N SER A 47 21.59 0.84 -17.11
CA SER A 47 21.89 -0.56 -16.78
C SER A 47 20.64 -1.23 -16.20
N PRO A 48 19.58 -1.47 -16.99
CA PRO A 48 18.37 -2.10 -16.49
C PRO A 48 18.64 -3.54 -16.05
N SER A 49 17.94 -4.00 -15.02
CA SER A 49 18.00 -5.39 -14.59
C SER A 49 17.34 -6.30 -15.65
N TYR A 50 18.14 -7.15 -16.28
CA TYR A 50 17.62 -8.13 -17.23
C TYR A 50 16.69 -9.15 -16.58
N LEU A 51 16.87 -9.47 -15.31
CA LEU A 51 15.97 -10.35 -14.56
C LEU A 51 14.57 -9.73 -14.43
N ILE A 52 14.48 -8.43 -14.14
CA ILE A 52 13.19 -7.73 -14.08
C ILE A 52 12.55 -7.70 -15.47
N LEU A 53 13.32 -7.37 -16.51
CA LEU A 53 12.80 -7.36 -17.89
C LEU A 53 12.32 -8.74 -18.32
N GLN A 54 13.07 -9.80 -18.01
CA GLN A 54 12.66 -11.17 -18.30
C GLN A 54 11.39 -11.57 -17.56
N SER A 55 11.23 -11.15 -16.29
CA SER A 55 10.01 -11.42 -15.53
C SER A 55 8.79 -10.71 -16.11
N LEU A 56 8.95 -9.49 -16.61
CA LEU A 56 7.89 -8.77 -17.33
C LEU A 56 7.51 -9.47 -18.64
N ASP A 57 8.50 -9.92 -19.42
CA ASP A 57 8.26 -10.66 -20.66
C ASP A 57 7.53 -11.98 -20.39
N LYS A 58 7.96 -12.72 -19.36
CA LYS A 58 7.29 -13.95 -18.94
C LYS A 58 5.86 -13.71 -18.44
N ALA A 59 5.62 -12.61 -17.76
CA ALA A 59 4.27 -12.22 -17.35
C ALA A 59 3.37 -11.93 -18.56
N ASN A 60 3.89 -11.30 -19.63
CA ASN A 60 3.16 -11.11 -20.88
C ASN A 60 2.76 -12.44 -21.54
N GLU A 61 3.67 -13.43 -21.54
CA GLU A 61 3.36 -14.78 -22.03
C GLU A 61 2.22 -15.42 -21.20
N LEU A 62 2.26 -15.29 -19.88
CA LEU A 62 1.21 -15.83 -19.00
C LEU A 62 -0.12 -15.12 -19.21
N LEU A 63 -0.11 -13.78 -19.37
CA LEU A 63 -1.31 -13.00 -19.68
C LEU A 63 -1.96 -13.46 -21.00
N ALA A 64 -1.16 -13.81 -22.00
CA ALA A 64 -1.67 -14.36 -23.27
C ALA A 64 -2.17 -15.83 -23.14
N ASN A 65 -1.76 -16.57 -22.12
CA ASN A 65 -1.97 -18.01 -21.98
C ASN A 65 -2.69 -18.40 -20.67
N GLY A 66 -3.83 -17.76 -20.37
CA GLY A 66 -4.76 -18.23 -19.34
C GLY A 66 -4.63 -17.55 -17.96
N LEU A 67 -3.73 -16.59 -17.77
CA LEU A 67 -3.68 -15.84 -16.52
C LEU A 67 -4.95 -15.01 -16.25
N PRO A 68 -5.61 -14.37 -17.24
CA PRO A 68 -6.87 -13.67 -17.04
C PRO A 68 -7.98 -14.56 -16.48
N GLU A 69 -8.06 -15.80 -16.92
CA GLU A 69 -9.00 -16.81 -16.41
C GLU A 69 -8.72 -17.12 -14.95
N ARG A 70 -7.46 -17.36 -14.58
CA ARG A 70 -7.04 -17.60 -13.20
C ARG A 70 -7.36 -16.43 -12.28
N ILE A 71 -7.20 -15.19 -12.78
CA ILE A 71 -7.54 -13.98 -12.01
C ILE A 71 -9.04 -13.94 -11.73
N ARG A 72 -9.88 -14.22 -12.74
CA ARG A 72 -11.35 -14.28 -12.56
C ARG A 72 -11.75 -15.36 -11.55
N ASP A 73 -11.25 -16.57 -11.71
CA ASP A 73 -11.53 -17.67 -10.79
C ASP A 73 -11.11 -17.33 -9.36
N ALA A 74 -9.96 -16.68 -9.18
CA ALA A 74 -9.50 -16.22 -7.88
C ALA A 74 -10.42 -15.14 -7.29
N ALA A 75 -10.89 -14.20 -8.09
CA ALA A 75 -11.80 -13.15 -7.67
C ALA A 75 -13.17 -13.73 -7.26
N ASP A 76 -13.72 -14.63 -8.05
CA ASP A 76 -15.00 -15.28 -7.77
C ASP A 76 -14.93 -16.12 -6.49
N SER A 77 -13.87 -16.89 -6.33
CA SER A 77 -13.60 -17.66 -5.11
C SER A 77 -13.43 -16.75 -3.88
N GLN A 78 -12.78 -15.59 -4.04
CA GLN A 78 -12.64 -14.64 -2.95
C GLN A 78 -13.97 -14.01 -2.55
N ALA A 79 -14.84 -13.69 -3.50
CA ALA A 79 -16.16 -13.13 -3.23
C ALA A 79 -17.04 -14.09 -2.40
N LEU A 80 -17.02 -15.37 -2.75
CA LEU A 80 -17.71 -16.40 -1.97
C LEU A 80 -17.15 -16.55 -0.56
N PHE A 81 -15.82 -16.52 -0.44
CA PHE A 81 -15.15 -16.60 0.86
C PHE A 81 -15.47 -15.39 1.74
N ASN A 82 -15.47 -14.18 1.19
CA ASN A 82 -15.77 -12.96 1.94
C ASN A 82 -17.15 -13.01 2.60
N GLY A 83 -18.16 -13.53 1.90
CA GLY A 83 -19.50 -13.72 2.45
C GLY A 83 -19.48 -14.65 3.68
N TYR A 84 -18.92 -15.83 3.52
CA TYR A 84 -18.79 -16.81 4.61
C TYR A 84 -18.00 -16.27 5.80
N PHE A 85 -16.88 -15.63 5.55
CA PHE A 85 -15.99 -15.13 6.60
C PHE A 85 -16.64 -14.03 7.44
N THR A 86 -17.41 -13.16 6.82
CA THR A 86 -18.12 -12.09 7.53
C THR A 86 -19.23 -12.63 8.42
N GLU A 87 -19.98 -13.62 7.94
CA GLU A 87 -21.12 -14.20 8.66
C GLU A 87 -20.70 -15.10 9.82
N GLU A 88 -19.76 -16.00 9.57
CA GLU A 88 -19.38 -17.04 10.54
C GLU A 88 -18.28 -16.61 11.50
N ALA A 89 -17.26 -15.91 11.03
CA ALA A 89 -16.10 -15.51 11.84
C ALA A 89 -16.31 -14.26 12.67
N GLY A 90 -17.30 -13.44 12.34
CA GLY A 90 -17.59 -12.19 13.01
C GLY A 90 -16.51 -11.12 12.82
N HIS A 91 -15.64 -11.28 11.82
CA HIS A 91 -14.71 -10.27 11.37
C HIS A 91 -15.36 -9.43 10.27
N THR A 92 -15.13 -8.13 10.30
CA THR A 92 -15.66 -7.22 9.29
C THR A 92 -14.65 -7.08 8.17
N LEU A 93 -15.02 -7.56 6.97
CA LEU A 93 -14.27 -7.28 5.76
C LEU A 93 -14.73 -5.97 5.13
N THR A 94 -13.84 -5.27 4.46
CA THR A 94 -14.13 -4.02 3.76
C THR A 94 -13.37 -3.95 2.44
N GLY A 95 -13.79 -3.02 1.56
CA GLY A 95 -13.21 -2.88 0.23
C GLY A 95 -13.80 -3.85 -0.79
N ASN A 96 -13.45 -3.62 -2.05
CA ASN A 96 -13.94 -4.39 -3.20
C ASN A 96 -12.81 -4.83 -4.14
N GLU A 97 -11.57 -4.75 -3.71
CA GLU A 97 -10.42 -5.22 -4.49
C GLU A 97 -10.43 -6.74 -4.56
N PRO A 98 -10.53 -7.36 -5.76
CA PRO A 98 -10.78 -8.79 -5.89
C PRO A 98 -9.69 -9.70 -5.33
N LEU A 99 -8.44 -9.23 -5.30
CA LEU A 99 -7.28 -10.02 -4.87
C LEU A 99 -6.71 -9.55 -3.52
N LYS A 100 -7.40 -8.62 -2.86
CA LYS A 100 -7.05 -8.16 -1.52
C LYS A 100 -8.15 -8.47 -0.53
N ILE A 101 -7.73 -8.84 0.65
CA ILE A 101 -8.62 -9.10 1.77
C ILE A 101 -8.28 -8.06 2.82
N THR A 102 -9.19 -7.10 3.00
CA THR A 102 -9.04 -6.04 3.97
C THR A 102 -9.94 -6.32 5.16
N VAL A 103 -9.32 -6.61 6.30
CA VAL A 103 -10.00 -6.89 7.56
C VAL A 103 -10.04 -5.61 8.38
N ARG A 104 -11.23 -5.21 8.81
CA ARG A 104 -11.42 -4.19 9.82
C ARG A 104 -11.30 -4.84 11.19
N CYS A 105 -10.21 -4.55 11.92
CA CYS A 105 -9.79 -5.36 13.06
C CYS A 105 -10.48 -5.00 14.38
N LYS A 106 -10.64 -3.72 14.69
CA LYS A 106 -11.19 -3.23 15.95
C LYS A 106 -12.57 -3.75 16.35
N PRO A 107 -13.53 -3.99 15.43
CA PRO A 107 -14.80 -4.60 15.80
C PRO A 107 -14.68 -5.99 16.44
N SER A 108 -13.63 -6.74 16.14
CA SER A 108 -13.32 -8.05 16.76
C SER A 108 -12.47 -7.96 18.03
N GLY A 109 -12.11 -6.73 18.43
CA GLY A 109 -11.34 -6.46 19.64
C GLY A 109 -9.82 -6.60 19.49
N TYR A 110 -9.32 -6.50 18.25
CA TYR A 110 -7.89 -6.54 17.93
C TYR A 110 -7.51 -5.30 17.13
N THR A 111 -6.24 -4.89 17.24
CA THR A 111 -5.66 -3.97 16.27
C THR A 111 -5.15 -4.75 15.06
N GLY A 112 -4.97 -4.08 13.90
CA GLY A 112 -4.39 -4.74 12.74
C GLY A 112 -2.94 -5.14 12.97
N THR A 113 -2.21 -4.38 13.76
CA THR A 113 -0.82 -4.71 14.16
C THR A 113 -0.74 -5.97 15.04
N GLU A 114 -1.68 -6.15 15.99
CA GLU A 114 -1.77 -7.38 16.77
C GLU A 114 -2.09 -8.59 15.89
N LEU A 115 -3.06 -8.45 14.97
CA LEU A 115 -3.41 -9.54 14.05
C LEU A 115 -2.27 -9.88 13.10
N ALA A 116 -1.51 -8.89 12.62
CA ALA A 116 -0.33 -9.12 11.80
C ALA A 116 0.74 -9.93 12.54
N GLU A 117 0.96 -9.65 13.82
CA GLU A 117 1.91 -10.39 14.65
C GLU A 117 1.44 -11.85 14.89
N ILE A 118 0.15 -12.04 15.17
CA ILE A 118 -0.43 -13.38 15.32
C ILE A 118 -0.27 -14.19 14.02
N LEU A 119 -0.57 -13.59 12.86
CA LEU A 119 -0.42 -14.23 11.56
C LEU A 119 1.05 -14.54 11.24
N ARG A 120 1.99 -13.65 11.59
CA ARG A 120 3.42 -13.86 11.39
C ARG A 120 3.94 -15.07 12.17
N ASN A 121 3.45 -15.29 13.38
CA ASN A 121 3.78 -16.48 14.18
C ASN A 121 3.28 -17.78 13.52
N GLU A 122 2.29 -17.70 12.67
CA GLU A 122 1.78 -18.80 11.84
C GLU A 122 2.34 -18.78 10.40
N HIS A 123 3.46 -18.08 10.19
CA HIS A 123 4.18 -17.97 8.92
C HIS A 123 3.37 -17.28 7.79
N VAL A 124 2.47 -16.38 8.15
CA VAL A 124 1.71 -15.56 7.21
C VAL A 124 2.12 -14.10 7.35
N GLU A 125 2.72 -13.54 6.32
CA GLU A 125 3.01 -12.10 6.24
C GLU A 125 1.85 -11.37 5.58
N CYS A 126 1.45 -10.23 6.15
CA CYS A 126 0.46 -9.35 5.56
C CYS A 126 1.11 -8.32 4.62
N GLU A 127 0.34 -7.82 3.66
CA GLU A 127 0.76 -6.73 2.77
C GLU A 127 0.82 -5.40 3.53
N PHE A 128 -0.11 -5.20 4.46
CA PHE A 128 -0.21 -3.97 5.25
C PHE A 128 -0.93 -4.23 6.57
N CYS A 129 -0.54 -3.51 7.59
CA CYS A 129 -1.31 -3.38 8.83
C CYS A 129 -1.12 -2.00 9.45
N ASP A 130 -2.18 -1.51 10.08
CA ASP A 130 -2.20 -0.33 10.94
C ASP A 130 -3.09 -0.62 12.16
N PRO A 131 -3.35 0.34 13.08
CA PRO A 131 -4.22 0.10 14.21
C PRO A 131 -5.65 -0.35 13.84
N ASP A 132 -6.15 0.00 12.65
CA ASP A 132 -7.53 -0.24 12.24
C ASP A 132 -7.70 -1.45 11.31
N TYR A 133 -6.71 -1.66 10.42
CA TYR A 133 -6.83 -2.58 9.30
C TYR A 133 -5.67 -3.55 9.19
N LEU A 134 -5.98 -4.70 8.63
CA LEU A 134 -5.03 -5.69 8.14
C LEU A 134 -5.36 -5.97 6.67
N VAL A 135 -4.36 -5.97 5.80
CA VAL A 135 -4.54 -6.28 4.38
C VAL A 135 -3.69 -7.48 4.00
N LEU A 136 -4.35 -8.49 3.43
CA LEU A 136 -3.70 -9.65 2.83
C LEU A 136 -3.82 -9.55 1.31
N MET A 137 -2.78 -9.99 0.60
CA MET A 137 -2.79 -10.11 -0.86
C MET A 137 -2.82 -11.57 -1.26
N ARG A 138 -3.69 -11.88 -2.23
CA ARG A 138 -3.80 -13.21 -2.81
C ARG A 138 -3.00 -13.30 -4.10
N SER A 139 -2.14 -14.33 -4.20
CA SER A 139 -1.49 -14.67 -5.45
C SER A 139 -2.43 -15.51 -6.32
N VAL A 140 -2.38 -15.28 -7.64
CA VAL A 140 -3.07 -16.11 -8.64
C VAL A 140 -2.18 -17.21 -9.18
N MET A 141 -0.94 -17.28 -8.68
CA MET A 141 0.05 -18.28 -9.10
C MET A 141 0.11 -19.40 -8.05
N GLY A 142 -0.14 -20.63 -8.48
CA GLY A 142 -0.10 -21.83 -7.64
C GLY A 142 -1.48 -22.31 -7.16
N ASP A 143 -1.51 -23.50 -6.55
CA ASP A 143 -2.74 -24.14 -6.04
C ASP A 143 -3.09 -23.71 -4.62
N PHE A 144 -2.84 -22.46 -4.26
CA PHE A 144 -3.01 -21.93 -2.92
C PHE A 144 -4.47 -21.85 -2.41
N TRP A 145 -5.44 -22.31 -3.19
CA TRP A 145 -6.85 -22.34 -2.80
C TRP A 145 -7.18 -23.32 -1.70
N ARG A 146 -6.33 -24.31 -1.46
CA ARG A 146 -6.70 -25.50 -0.68
C ARG A 146 -6.38 -25.42 0.80
N ALA A 147 -5.55 -24.49 1.24
CA ALA A 147 -5.29 -24.28 2.67
C ALA A 147 -4.71 -22.87 2.85
N MET A 148 -5.56 -21.93 3.21
CA MET A 148 -5.12 -20.61 3.63
C MET A 148 -4.89 -20.63 5.14
N PRO A 149 -3.64 -20.71 5.63
CA PRO A 149 -3.37 -20.74 7.08
C PRO A 149 -4.01 -19.58 7.82
N TRP A 150 -4.04 -18.41 7.20
CA TRP A 150 -4.60 -17.18 7.77
C TRP A 150 -6.12 -17.28 8.04
N GLU A 151 -6.88 -17.99 7.19
CA GLU A 151 -8.32 -18.21 7.40
C GLU A 151 -8.55 -18.95 8.71
N ARG A 152 -7.83 -20.06 8.89
CA ARG A 152 -7.90 -20.86 10.10
C ARG A 152 -7.52 -20.05 11.32
N VAL A 153 -6.47 -19.26 11.23
CA VAL A 153 -6.01 -18.43 12.34
C VAL A 153 -7.10 -17.43 12.74
N LEU A 154 -7.64 -16.68 11.78
CA LEU A 154 -8.66 -15.67 12.06
C LEU A 154 -9.98 -16.29 12.56
N LEU A 155 -10.38 -17.48 12.04
CA LEU A 155 -11.57 -18.21 12.50
C LEU A 155 -11.42 -18.72 13.93
N MET A 156 -10.22 -19.06 14.37
CA MET A 156 -9.96 -19.59 15.72
C MET A 156 -9.73 -18.50 16.78
N LEU A 157 -9.63 -17.23 16.39
CA LEU A 157 -9.42 -16.13 17.32
C LEU A 157 -10.64 -15.95 18.25
N LYS A 158 -10.35 -15.86 19.54
CA LYS A 158 -11.39 -15.51 20.50
C LYS A 158 -11.85 -14.07 20.28
N LYS A 159 -13.13 -13.89 20.07
CA LYS A 159 -13.74 -12.56 20.00
C LYS A 159 -13.50 -11.82 21.32
N ARG A 160 -13.00 -10.58 21.24
CA ARG A 160 -12.80 -9.67 22.36
C ARG A 160 -13.85 -8.55 22.30
N SER A 161 -13.94 -7.75 23.35
CA SER A 161 -14.74 -6.52 23.29
C SER A 161 -14.20 -5.59 22.20
N PRO A 162 -15.06 -4.98 21.39
CA PRO A 162 -14.65 -4.03 20.37
C PRO A 162 -13.75 -2.93 20.96
N ILE A 163 -12.77 -2.51 20.18
CA ILE A 163 -11.93 -1.35 20.51
C ILE A 163 -12.64 -0.12 19.95
N ASP A 164 -13.08 0.75 20.84
CA ASP A 164 -13.83 1.98 20.50
C ASP A 164 -12.87 3.18 20.42
N ASP A 165 -11.86 3.05 19.58
CA ASP A 165 -10.88 4.08 19.28
C ASP A 165 -10.86 4.30 17.75
N ALA A 166 -11.11 5.54 17.34
CA ALA A 166 -11.22 5.91 15.94
C ALA A 166 -9.94 6.64 15.47
N PRO A 167 -9.53 6.45 14.20
CA PRO A 167 -8.42 7.20 13.65
C PRO A 167 -8.68 8.71 13.71
N PRO A 168 -7.66 9.54 13.99
CA PRO A 168 -7.79 10.99 13.96
C PRO A 168 -8.31 11.45 12.59
N MET A 169 -9.25 12.39 12.61
CA MET A 169 -9.74 13.00 11.36
C MET A 169 -8.61 13.75 10.66
N PHE A 170 -8.42 13.49 9.38
CA PHE A 170 -7.40 14.19 8.60
C PHE A 170 -7.72 15.69 8.49
N GLN A 171 -6.75 16.52 8.86
CA GLN A 171 -6.80 17.98 8.69
C GLN A 171 -5.58 18.41 7.88
N ARG A 172 -5.77 19.36 6.98
CA ARG A 172 -4.67 19.87 6.17
C ARG A 172 -3.84 20.88 6.98
N PRO A 173 -2.55 20.60 7.21
CA PRO A 173 -1.66 21.54 7.90
C PRO A 173 -1.43 22.83 7.10
N GLU A 174 -0.96 23.88 7.79
CA GLU A 174 -0.60 25.15 7.17
C GLU A 174 0.64 24.98 6.27
N ARG A 175 0.52 25.37 5.01
CA ARG A 175 1.67 25.42 4.11
C ARG A 175 2.41 26.74 4.30
N VAL A 176 3.66 26.68 4.77
CA VAL A 176 4.52 27.84 5.05
C VAL A 176 5.71 27.97 4.10
N MET A 177 6.01 26.91 3.34
CA MET A 177 7.13 26.87 2.40
C MET A 177 6.72 26.12 1.13
N ARG A 178 7.40 26.37 0.00
CA ARG A 178 7.18 25.55 -1.20
C ARG A 178 7.81 24.18 -1.02
N ILE A 179 7.20 23.14 -1.58
CA ILE A 179 7.68 21.75 -1.48
C ILE A 179 9.17 21.66 -1.89
N ARG A 180 9.53 22.24 -3.03
CA ARG A 180 10.92 22.21 -3.51
C ARG A 180 11.89 22.91 -2.52
N GLU A 181 11.50 24.02 -1.95
CA GLU A 181 12.32 24.77 -1.00
C GLU A 181 12.57 23.93 0.26
N ALA A 182 11.52 23.30 0.79
CA ALA A 182 11.62 22.43 1.95
C ALA A 182 12.49 21.19 1.71
N VAL A 183 12.26 20.50 0.58
CA VAL A 183 13.01 19.29 0.22
C VAL A 183 14.49 19.56 -0.03
N MET A 184 14.82 20.75 -0.54
CA MET A 184 16.20 21.14 -0.86
C MET A 184 16.90 21.91 0.29
N ALA A 185 16.19 22.21 1.36
CA ALA A 185 16.75 22.85 2.53
C ALA A 185 17.63 21.87 3.35
N GLU A 186 18.54 22.41 4.15
CA GLU A 186 19.22 21.61 5.16
C GLU A 186 18.18 21.08 6.16
N SER A 187 18.23 19.79 6.44
CA SER A 187 17.26 19.11 7.28
C SER A 187 17.92 18.35 8.42
N GLU A 188 17.13 18.06 9.44
CA GLU A 188 17.51 17.23 10.57
C GLU A 188 16.37 16.29 10.94
N THR A 189 16.72 15.11 11.42
CA THR A 189 15.74 14.15 11.93
C THR A 189 15.51 14.41 13.41
N VAL A 190 14.25 14.65 13.77
CA VAL A 190 13.85 14.89 15.18
C VAL A 190 12.78 13.87 15.60
N SER A 191 12.60 13.69 16.91
CA SER A 191 11.47 12.92 17.38
C SER A 191 10.16 13.61 17.00
N ALA A 192 9.09 12.81 16.77
CA ALA A 192 7.78 13.38 16.45
C ALA A 192 7.33 14.42 17.48
N LYS A 193 7.61 14.20 18.77
CA LYS A 193 7.24 15.15 19.85
C LYS A 193 7.98 16.49 19.74
N GLU A 194 9.23 16.48 19.30
CA GLU A 194 10.05 17.69 19.13
C GLU A 194 9.76 18.41 17.83
N SER A 195 8.97 17.82 16.94
CA SER A 195 8.67 18.38 15.63
C SER A 195 7.53 19.42 15.63
N LEU A 196 6.86 19.64 16.76
CA LEU A 196 5.76 20.61 16.86
C LEU A 196 6.20 22.00 16.43
N GLY A 197 5.48 22.59 15.50
CA GLY A 197 5.76 23.92 14.94
C GLY A 197 6.84 23.94 13.86
N ARG A 198 7.61 22.87 13.70
CA ARG A 198 8.65 22.75 12.67
C ARG A 198 8.03 22.53 11.29
N VAL A 199 8.79 22.79 10.26
CA VAL A 199 8.39 22.58 8.86
C VAL A 199 8.89 21.23 8.38
N LEU A 200 8.01 20.40 7.82
CA LEU A 200 8.41 19.11 7.28
C LEU A 200 9.33 19.31 6.06
N ALA A 201 10.50 18.68 6.07
CA ALA A 201 11.44 18.66 4.97
C ALA A 201 11.23 17.47 4.05
N GLY A 202 11.35 16.28 4.60
CA GLY A 202 11.16 15.02 3.89
C GLY A 202 9.77 14.44 4.14
N VAL A 203 9.09 14.00 3.09
CA VAL A 203 7.80 13.32 3.26
C VAL A 203 8.06 11.98 3.95
N THR A 204 7.74 11.91 5.24
CA THR A 204 7.65 10.63 5.93
C THR A 204 6.22 10.14 5.75
N VAL A 205 6.03 9.23 4.82
CA VAL A 205 4.73 8.64 4.60
C VAL A 205 4.81 7.21 5.06
N GLY A 206 3.96 6.86 6.02
CA GLY A 206 3.63 5.47 6.22
C GLY A 206 3.02 4.94 4.90
N CYS A 207 3.75 4.13 4.19
CA CYS A 207 3.26 3.48 2.97
C CYS A 207 3.13 1.99 3.23
N PRO A 208 2.02 1.37 2.87
CA PRO A 208 0.74 1.88 2.38
C PRO A 208 -0.08 2.54 3.51
N PRO A 209 -1.08 3.34 3.18
CA PRO A 209 -1.60 3.63 1.85
C PRO A 209 -0.91 4.80 1.14
N ALA A 210 0.24 5.29 1.60
CA ALA A 210 0.95 6.43 1.03
C ALA A 210 0.13 7.74 1.03
N VAL A 211 -0.74 7.90 2.01
CA VAL A 211 -1.47 9.16 2.25
C VAL A 211 -0.68 9.95 3.27
N PRO A 212 -0.07 11.08 2.88
CA PRO A 212 0.76 11.86 3.81
C PRO A 212 -0.11 12.54 4.87
N ILE A 213 0.32 12.48 6.13
CA ILE A 213 -0.25 13.26 7.22
C ILE A 213 0.16 14.72 7.05
N VAL A 214 1.42 14.96 6.73
CA VAL A 214 2.02 16.27 6.46
C VAL A 214 2.88 16.16 5.22
N VAL A 215 2.87 17.15 4.34
CA VAL A 215 3.73 17.22 3.15
C VAL A 215 4.87 18.20 3.36
N SER A 216 5.97 18.02 2.60
CA SER A 216 7.12 18.94 2.66
C SER A 216 6.69 20.39 2.48
N GLY A 217 7.15 21.26 3.37
CA GLY A 217 6.80 22.67 3.40
C GLY A 217 5.55 23.03 4.20
N GLU A 218 4.87 22.04 4.77
CA GLU A 218 3.80 22.25 5.74
C GLU A 218 4.35 22.27 7.17
N ARG A 219 3.68 23.02 8.05
CA ARG A 219 4.00 23.13 9.47
C ARG A 219 3.34 21.99 10.24
N ILE A 220 4.11 21.29 11.02
CA ILE A 220 3.63 20.22 11.90
C ILE A 220 2.87 20.85 13.07
N ASP A 221 1.58 20.66 13.14
CA ASP A 221 0.72 21.15 14.21
C ASP A 221 0.38 20.04 15.24
N ALA A 222 -0.37 20.39 16.26
CA ALA A 222 -0.77 19.44 17.31
C ALA A 222 -1.63 18.30 16.78
N HIS A 223 -2.42 18.55 15.72
CA HIS A 223 -3.23 17.51 15.09
C HIS A 223 -2.35 16.51 14.33
N ALA A 224 -1.35 17.00 13.59
CA ALA A 224 -0.36 16.16 12.94
C ALA A 224 0.40 15.28 13.94
N LEU A 225 0.77 15.83 15.11
CA LEU A 225 1.39 15.04 16.18
C LEU A 225 0.48 13.92 16.69
N HIS A 226 -0.80 14.21 16.88
CA HIS A 226 -1.77 13.18 17.29
C HIS A 226 -1.88 12.06 16.24
N CYS A 227 -1.86 12.42 14.95
CA CYS A 227 -1.81 11.43 13.87
C CYS A 227 -0.49 10.62 13.90
N PHE A 228 0.65 11.27 14.14
CA PHE A 228 1.94 10.56 14.25
C PHE A 228 1.92 9.55 15.40
N GLU A 229 1.39 9.95 16.56
CA GLU A 229 1.26 9.06 17.71
C GLU A 229 0.36 7.86 17.40
N TYR A 230 -0.82 8.13 16.82
CA TYR A 230 -1.77 7.09 16.45
C TYR A 230 -1.20 6.05 15.48
N TYR A 231 -0.46 6.49 14.47
CA TYR A 231 0.15 5.61 13.47
C TYR A 231 1.58 5.15 13.81
N GLY A 232 2.07 5.45 15.01
CA GLY A 232 3.37 4.99 15.49
C GLY A 232 4.56 5.64 14.80
N ILE A 233 4.40 6.84 14.22
CA ILE A 233 5.50 7.60 13.62
C ILE A 233 6.34 8.23 14.72
N SER A 234 7.55 7.74 14.91
CA SER A 234 8.41 8.16 16.01
C SER A 234 9.38 9.30 15.66
N HIS A 235 9.76 9.41 14.39
CA HIS A 235 10.73 10.42 13.89
C HIS A 235 10.28 10.98 12.55
N VAL A 236 10.64 12.23 12.30
CA VAL A 236 10.37 12.94 11.05
C VAL A 236 11.55 13.84 10.68
N ASP A 237 11.72 14.10 9.38
CA ASP A 237 12.72 15.03 8.88
C ASP A 237 12.13 16.44 8.75
N VAL A 238 12.71 17.39 9.45
CA VAL A 238 12.27 18.77 9.46
C VAL A 238 13.35 19.70 8.89
N VAL A 239 12.92 20.82 8.32
CA VAL A 239 13.83 21.87 7.89
C VAL A 239 14.59 22.39 9.10
N LYS A 240 15.91 22.48 8.99
CA LYS A 240 16.78 22.99 10.05
C LYS A 240 16.56 24.49 10.24
N GLU A 241 16.44 24.92 11.48
CA GLU A 241 16.28 26.34 11.86
C GLU A 241 17.61 27.09 11.88
#